data_b73d840220495bbe95ce9f53ff42b80f
#
_entry.id   b73d840220495bbe95ce9f53ff42b80f
#
_cell.length_a   1.000
_cell.length_b   1.000
_cell.length_c   1.000
_cell.angle_alpha   90.00
_cell.angle_beta   90.00
_cell.angle_gamma   90.00
#
_symmetry.space_group_name_H-M   'P 1'
#
loop_
_entity.id
_entity.type
_entity.pdbx_description
1 polymer ?
#
loop_
_entity_poly.entity_id
_entity_poly.type
_entity_poly.pdbx_seq_one_letter_code
_entity_poly.pdbx_strand_id
1 'polypeptide(L)'
;LTFLTSSVVGGVLALSSLSSANAADLTVGANIGNVPWEFQDADGNVVGFEVDLVNEVAKRLGKSVEFVNIPFNGLFPAVQSGRIDMAVSSITITDKRLESVTFAQPYYDSDQSLTATTESGISGLGDMNGKVVGVDTGSTGDMWAGEHTGEYSLGEIRRYEGLSPAMLDLVAGRIDGYISDIPALLYYVKDKPNLKVVERITTGEKYSIMFNKDAPLATEVNAILTDLKKEGFIAGLHESWFGAKPEDTTSTVAVMDMPSIK
;
A
#
# COMPACT_ATOMS: atom_id res chain seq x y z
N LEU A 1 28.55 33.86 74.41
CA LEU A 1 28.48 32.50 73.88
C LEU A 1 27.45 32.46 72.78
N THR A 2 27.95 32.45 71.54
CA THR A 2 27.13 32.46 70.32
C THR A 2 27.23 31.09 69.67
N PHE A 3 26.14 30.33 69.55
CA PHE A 3 26.11 29.05 68.81
C PHE A 3 25.70 29.32 67.37
N LEU A 4 26.57 28.99 66.43
CA LEU A 4 26.26 28.89 65.00
C LEU A 4 25.71 27.48 64.70
N THR A 5 24.49 27.40 64.16
CA THR A 5 23.90 26.20 63.65
C THR A 5 24.08 26.21 62.12
N SER A 6 24.91 25.31 61.59
CA SER A 6 25.07 25.06 60.14
C SER A 6 23.95 24.13 59.66
N SER A 7 23.10 24.63 58.76
CA SER A 7 22.12 23.83 58.03
C SER A 7 22.75 23.25 56.76
N VAL A 8 22.83 21.93 56.69
CA VAL A 8 23.22 21.19 55.50
C VAL A 8 21.97 21.00 54.64
N VAL A 9 21.92 21.66 53.48
CA VAL A 9 20.88 21.43 52.45
C VAL A 9 21.35 20.29 51.57
N GLY A 10 20.75 19.11 51.78
CA GLY A 10 20.95 17.95 50.90
C GLY A 10 20.17 18.11 49.58
N GLY A 11 20.87 18.40 48.48
CA GLY A 11 20.29 18.40 47.15
C GLY A 11 20.04 16.99 46.67
N VAL A 12 18.76 16.61 46.53
CA VAL A 12 18.35 15.37 45.84
C VAL A 12 18.46 15.60 44.35
N LEU A 13 19.49 15.03 43.73
CA LEU A 13 19.61 14.93 42.25
C LEU A 13 18.57 13.88 41.79
N ALA A 14 17.45 14.34 41.25
CA ALA A 14 16.53 13.50 40.49
C ALA A 14 17.21 13.14 39.14
N LEU A 15 17.73 11.90 39.02
CA LEU A 15 18.10 11.33 37.73
C LEU A 15 16.80 11.10 36.94
N SER A 16 16.49 12.03 36.07
CA SER A 16 15.48 11.79 35.01
C SER A 16 16.04 10.74 34.07
N SER A 17 15.57 9.50 34.17
CA SER A 17 15.80 8.48 33.16
C SER A 17 15.13 8.93 31.86
N LEU A 18 15.89 9.50 30.94
CA LEU A 18 15.51 9.67 29.56
C LEU A 18 15.31 8.25 28.97
N SER A 19 14.05 7.82 28.91
CA SER A 19 13.69 6.66 28.09
C SER A 19 14.05 7.02 26.65
N SER A 20 15.17 6.49 26.16
CA SER A 20 15.49 6.52 24.74
C SER A 20 14.34 5.76 24.06
N ALA A 21 13.49 6.47 23.31
CA ALA A 21 12.60 5.82 22.38
C ALA A 21 13.51 5.06 21.40
N ASN A 22 13.56 3.72 21.51
CA ASN A 22 14.26 2.91 20.54
C ASN A 22 13.57 3.14 19.19
N ALA A 23 14.33 3.55 18.18
CA ALA A 23 13.87 3.55 16.79
C ALA A 23 13.41 2.12 16.45
N ALA A 24 12.37 2.00 15.64
CA ALA A 24 11.93 0.70 15.17
C ALA A 24 13.05 0.01 14.37
N ASP A 25 13.09 -1.33 14.43
CA ASP A 25 14.11 -2.11 13.72
C ASP A 25 13.90 -2.12 12.21
N LEU A 26 12.66 -1.89 11.76
CA LEU A 26 12.26 -1.81 10.36
C LEU A 26 11.39 -0.59 10.12
N THR A 27 11.75 0.19 9.12
CA THR A 27 10.95 1.30 8.60
C THR A 27 10.26 0.85 7.31
N VAL A 28 8.92 0.85 7.30
CA VAL A 28 8.10 0.41 6.18
C VAL A 28 7.37 1.59 5.57
N GLY A 29 7.66 1.89 4.31
CA GLY A 29 6.93 2.91 3.56
C GLY A 29 5.59 2.39 3.05
N ALA A 30 4.55 3.21 3.16
CA ALA A 30 3.22 2.90 2.70
C ALA A 30 2.46 4.18 2.29
N ASN A 31 1.61 4.13 1.28
CA ASN A 31 0.71 5.24 0.95
C ASN A 31 -0.57 5.11 1.78
N ILE A 32 -0.49 5.55 3.05
CA ILE A 32 -1.55 5.36 4.04
C ILE A 32 -2.82 6.10 3.63
N GLY A 33 -3.91 5.33 3.48
CA GLY A 33 -5.20 5.78 2.95
C GLY A 33 -5.68 4.89 1.79
N ASN A 34 -4.89 3.90 1.40
CA ASN A 34 -5.20 2.90 0.38
C ASN A 34 -5.98 1.73 0.99
N VAL A 35 -7.29 1.88 1.14
CA VAL A 35 -8.17 0.85 1.70
C VAL A 35 -8.34 -0.34 0.74
N PRO A 36 -8.35 -1.59 1.23
CA PRO A 36 -8.17 -2.06 2.59
C PRO A 36 -6.72 -2.48 2.92
N TRP A 37 -5.74 -1.99 2.17
CA TRP A 37 -4.33 -2.41 2.23
C TRP A 37 -3.59 -1.81 3.42
N GLU A 38 -3.55 -0.47 3.51
CA GLU A 38 -2.97 0.30 4.60
C GLU A 38 -3.72 1.62 4.76
N PHE A 39 -4.38 1.80 5.89
CA PHE A 39 -5.17 3.00 6.18
C PHE A 39 -5.25 3.24 7.69
N GLN A 40 -5.72 4.42 8.09
CA GLN A 40 -5.97 4.72 9.49
C GLN A 40 -7.41 4.35 9.87
N ASP A 41 -7.55 3.64 10.98
CA ASP A 41 -8.85 3.41 11.62
C ASP A 41 -9.37 4.68 12.33
N ALA A 42 -10.53 4.58 12.99
CA ALA A 42 -11.14 5.69 13.70
C ALA A 42 -10.31 6.20 14.90
N ASP A 43 -9.44 5.36 15.44
CA ASP A 43 -8.55 5.67 16.56
C ASP A 43 -7.19 6.20 16.09
N GLY A 44 -6.97 6.25 14.77
CA GLY A 44 -5.73 6.71 14.14
C GLY A 44 -4.64 5.65 14.03
N ASN A 45 -4.93 4.38 14.33
CA ASN A 45 -3.98 3.29 14.13
C ASN A 45 -3.89 2.94 12.65
N VAL A 46 -2.68 2.59 12.20
CA VAL A 46 -2.47 2.06 10.84
C VAL A 46 -2.88 0.59 10.84
N VAL A 47 -3.85 0.26 9.99
CA VAL A 47 -4.46 -1.07 9.85
C VAL A 47 -4.64 -1.42 8.38
N GLY A 48 -4.83 -2.70 8.08
CA GLY A 48 -5.07 -3.17 6.72
C GLY A 48 -4.46 -4.53 6.45
N PHE A 49 -4.82 -5.12 5.31
CA PHE A 49 -4.31 -6.43 4.90
C PHE A 49 -2.77 -6.46 4.87
N GLU A 50 -2.14 -5.46 4.26
CA GLU A 50 -0.68 -5.38 4.16
C GLU A 50 -0.03 -5.04 5.50
N VAL A 51 -0.71 -4.28 6.34
CA VAL A 51 -0.24 -3.98 7.71
C VAL A 51 -0.18 -5.26 8.54
N ASP A 52 -1.22 -6.08 8.50
CA ASP A 52 -1.27 -7.36 9.21
C ASP A 52 -0.19 -8.34 8.68
N LEU A 53 -0.03 -8.39 7.35
CA LEU A 53 1.00 -9.22 6.71
C LEU A 53 2.41 -8.81 7.15
N VAL A 54 2.71 -7.52 7.09
CA VAL A 54 4.04 -6.97 7.46
C VAL A 54 4.31 -7.15 8.94
N ASN A 55 3.32 -6.96 9.81
CA ASN A 55 3.46 -7.17 11.24
C ASN A 55 3.81 -8.64 11.56
N GLU A 56 3.17 -9.60 10.91
CA GLU A 56 3.52 -11.02 11.10
C GLU A 56 4.91 -11.35 10.54
N VAL A 57 5.29 -10.78 9.39
CA VAL A 57 6.65 -10.92 8.85
C VAL A 57 7.69 -10.39 9.84
N ALA A 58 7.49 -9.19 10.36
CA ALA A 58 8.41 -8.56 11.32
C ALA A 58 8.51 -9.36 12.63
N LYS A 59 7.39 -9.86 13.13
CA LYS A 59 7.34 -10.74 14.30
C LYS A 59 8.18 -12.00 14.09
N ARG A 60 8.16 -12.61 12.91
CA ARG A 60 8.99 -13.79 12.59
C ARG A 60 10.47 -13.45 12.44
N LEU A 61 10.79 -12.23 12.01
CA LEU A 61 12.14 -11.68 12.02
C LEU A 61 12.63 -11.30 13.42
N GLY A 62 11.74 -11.26 14.43
CA GLY A 62 12.05 -10.75 15.77
C GLY A 62 12.31 -9.24 15.80
N LYS A 63 11.65 -8.49 14.92
CA LYS A 63 11.85 -7.04 14.69
C LYS A 63 10.59 -6.24 14.98
N SER A 64 10.75 -5.02 15.46
CA SER A 64 9.71 -4.01 15.56
C SER A 64 9.54 -3.26 14.22
N VAL A 65 8.35 -2.71 13.96
CA VAL A 65 8.00 -2.01 12.72
C VAL A 65 7.49 -0.61 12.99
N GLU A 66 7.92 0.33 12.16
CA GLU A 66 7.31 1.65 12.01
C GLU A 66 6.80 1.82 10.57
N PHE A 67 5.51 2.17 10.40
CA PHE A 67 4.95 2.55 9.11
C PHE A 67 5.09 4.05 8.89
N VAL A 68 5.67 4.43 7.74
CA VAL A 68 5.85 5.82 7.34
C VAL A 68 4.97 6.13 6.14
N ASN A 69 4.11 7.15 6.29
CA ASN A 69 3.25 7.59 5.19
C ASN A 69 4.07 8.31 4.11
N ILE A 70 4.09 7.75 2.92
CA ILE A 70 4.79 8.29 1.74
C ILE A 70 3.87 8.16 0.53
N PRO A 71 3.64 9.23 -0.26
CA PRO A 71 2.91 9.11 -1.52
C PRO A 71 3.47 7.99 -2.40
N PHE A 72 2.60 7.31 -3.15
CA PHE A 72 2.95 6.08 -3.88
C PHE A 72 4.21 6.22 -4.75
N ASN A 73 4.31 7.28 -5.56
CA ASN A 73 5.47 7.56 -6.40
C ASN A 73 6.76 7.83 -5.60
N GLY A 74 6.64 8.27 -4.35
CA GLY A 74 7.76 8.52 -3.44
C GLY A 74 8.33 7.26 -2.78
N LEU A 75 7.62 6.12 -2.82
CA LEU A 75 8.06 4.86 -2.22
C LEU A 75 9.32 4.32 -2.90
N PHE A 76 9.39 4.42 -4.24
CA PHE A 76 10.53 3.92 -5.02
C PHE A 76 11.85 4.61 -4.65
N PRO A 77 11.97 5.94 -4.74
CA PRO A 77 13.20 6.61 -4.34
C PRO A 77 13.50 6.46 -2.83
N ALA A 78 12.48 6.29 -1.98
CA ALA A 78 12.68 6.07 -0.55
C ALA A 78 13.34 4.71 -0.27
N VAL A 79 12.91 3.64 -0.94
CA VAL A 79 13.54 2.31 -0.86
C VAL A 79 14.94 2.34 -1.46
N GLN A 80 15.11 2.93 -2.65
CA GLN A 80 16.40 2.99 -3.35
C GLN A 80 17.48 3.73 -2.56
N SER A 81 17.09 4.78 -1.84
CA SER A 81 18.03 5.55 -1.00
C SER A 81 18.28 4.93 0.38
N GLY A 82 17.57 3.85 0.73
CA GLY A 82 17.65 3.25 2.07
C GLY A 82 17.00 4.09 3.17
N ARG A 83 16.14 5.06 2.81
CA ARG A 83 15.35 5.82 3.78
C ARG A 83 14.29 4.95 4.47
N ILE A 84 13.83 3.93 3.78
CA ILE A 84 12.96 2.87 4.27
C ILE A 84 13.54 1.51 3.90
N ASP A 85 13.31 0.50 4.73
CA ASP A 85 13.85 -0.85 4.52
C ASP A 85 13.05 -1.64 3.49
N MET A 86 11.75 -1.41 3.45
CA MET A 86 10.80 -2.01 2.50
C MET A 86 9.57 -1.15 2.32
N ALA A 87 8.80 -1.42 1.27
CA ALA A 87 7.54 -0.75 1.02
C ALA A 87 6.43 -1.73 0.66
N VAL A 88 5.21 -1.39 1.09
CA VAL A 88 3.94 -2.00 0.72
C VAL A 88 2.96 -0.90 0.34
N SER A 89 2.14 -1.11 -0.65
CA SER A 89 1.02 -0.26 -1.08
C SER A 89 0.36 -0.85 -2.33
N SER A 90 -0.10 -2.10 -2.25
CA SER A 90 -0.57 -2.85 -3.42
C SER A 90 0.38 -2.73 -4.63
N ILE A 91 1.69 -2.85 -4.38
CA ILE A 91 2.72 -2.53 -5.37
C ILE A 91 2.82 -3.64 -6.41
N THR A 92 2.36 -3.37 -7.63
CA THR A 92 2.43 -4.29 -8.75
C THR A 92 3.88 -4.55 -9.18
N ILE A 93 4.23 -5.81 -9.34
CA ILE A 93 5.48 -6.25 -9.96
C ILE A 93 5.41 -5.95 -11.47
N THR A 94 6.38 -5.20 -11.99
CA THR A 94 6.56 -4.98 -13.42
C THR A 94 8.03 -5.11 -13.81
N ASP A 95 8.33 -5.50 -15.04
CA ASP A 95 9.71 -5.62 -15.53
C ASP A 95 10.47 -4.30 -15.36
N LYS A 96 9.82 -3.16 -15.64
CA LYS A 96 10.41 -1.84 -15.46
C LYS A 96 10.77 -1.54 -14.01
N ARG A 97 9.94 -1.93 -13.04
CA ARG A 97 10.22 -1.76 -11.62
C ARG A 97 11.36 -2.67 -11.16
N LEU A 98 11.40 -3.91 -11.69
CA LEU A 98 12.47 -4.88 -11.42
C LEU A 98 13.86 -4.43 -11.88
N GLU A 99 13.97 -3.47 -12.80
CA GLU A 99 15.28 -2.89 -13.18
C GLU A 99 15.97 -2.20 -11.99
N SER A 100 15.21 -1.59 -11.09
CA SER A 100 15.72 -0.70 -10.05
C SER A 100 15.42 -1.12 -8.61
N VAL A 101 14.52 -2.07 -8.40
CA VAL A 101 14.13 -2.59 -7.08
C VAL A 101 14.04 -4.12 -7.10
N THR A 102 13.94 -4.72 -5.92
CA THR A 102 13.71 -6.15 -5.73
C THR A 102 12.34 -6.36 -5.11
N PHE A 103 11.62 -7.38 -5.53
CA PHE A 103 10.36 -7.83 -4.93
C PHE A 103 10.51 -9.22 -4.31
N ALA A 104 9.84 -9.49 -3.21
CA ALA A 104 9.59 -10.85 -2.76
C ALA A 104 8.59 -11.55 -3.71
N GLN A 105 8.27 -12.81 -3.45
CA GLN A 105 7.19 -13.48 -4.20
C GLN A 105 5.87 -12.73 -4.06
N PRO A 106 4.99 -12.76 -5.08
CA PRO A 106 3.69 -12.10 -4.97
C PRO A 106 2.80 -12.74 -3.90
N TYR A 107 1.93 -11.94 -3.29
CA TYR A 107 0.96 -12.39 -2.28
C TYR A 107 -0.48 -12.07 -2.66
N TYR A 108 -0.73 -11.37 -3.77
CA TYR A 108 -2.08 -11.01 -4.22
C TYR A 108 -2.13 -10.86 -5.74
N ASP A 109 -3.24 -11.28 -6.34
CA ASP A 109 -3.51 -11.08 -7.77
C ASP A 109 -4.57 -10.00 -7.96
N SER A 110 -4.36 -9.10 -8.91
CA SER A 110 -5.25 -7.98 -9.19
C SER A 110 -5.41 -7.68 -10.68
N ASP A 111 -6.32 -6.77 -10.94
CA ASP A 111 -6.51 -6.08 -12.20
C ASP A 111 -6.78 -4.60 -11.93
N GLN A 112 -6.77 -3.78 -12.96
CA GLN A 112 -7.26 -2.41 -12.90
C GLN A 112 -8.78 -2.37 -13.04
N SER A 113 -9.38 -1.21 -12.79
CA SER A 113 -10.80 -0.98 -13.02
C SER A 113 -11.10 0.50 -13.25
N LEU A 114 -12.22 0.77 -13.93
CA LEU A 114 -12.80 2.10 -14.04
C LEU A 114 -13.93 2.24 -13.03
N THR A 115 -13.87 3.29 -12.20
CA THR A 115 -14.92 3.69 -11.27
C THR A 115 -15.52 5.02 -11.69
N ALA A 116 -16.83 5.14 -11.62
CA ALA A 116 -17.57 6.35 -11.95
C ALA A 116 -18.72 6.60 -10.95
N THR A 117 -19.34 7.79 -11.00
CA THR A 117 -20.57 8.02 -10.25
C THR A 117 -21.74 7.28 -10.91
N THR A 118 -22.73 6.86 -10.11
CA THR A 118 -23.91 6.16 -10.62
C THR A 118 -24.77 7.02 -11.55
N GLU A 119 -24.67 8.35 -11.44
CA GLU A 119 -25.44 9.32 -12.21
C GLU A 119 -24.72 9.78 -13.49
N SER A 120 -23.44 9.45 -13.67
CA SER A 120 -22.61 9.93 -14.81
C SER A 120 -23.07 9.41 -16.17
N GLY A 121 -23.83 8.30 -16.20
CA GLY A 121 -24.14 7.58 -17.44
C GLY A 121 -22.96 6.77 -18.01
N ILE A 122 -21.77 6.80 -17.36
CA ILE A 122 -20.60 6.02 -17.78
C ILE A 122 -20.80 4.56 -17.36
N SER A 123 -20.70 3.66 -18.32
CA SER A 123 -20.83 2.21 -18.17
C SER A 123 -19.55 1.45 -18.46
N GLY A 124 -18.55 2.13 -19.02
CA GLY A 124 -17.26 1.53 -19.35
C GLY A 124 -16.30 2.53 -20.02
N LEU A 125 -15.14 2.03 -20.43
CA LEU A 125 -14.07 2.82 -21.07
C LEU A 125 -14.52 3.46 -22.39
N GLY A 126 -15.44 2.83 -23.12
CA GLY A 126 -16.00 3.39 -24.35
C GLY A 126 -16.74 4.72 -24.15
N ASP A 127 -17.21 5.00 -22.93
CA ASP A 127 -17.91 6.25 -22.60
C ASP A 127 -16.94 7.38 -22.18
N MET A 128 -15.61 7.09 -22.12
CA MET A 128 -14.61 8.04 -21.63
C MET A 128 -14.07 9.00 -22.72
N ASN A 129 -14.60 8.97 -23.93
CA ASN A 129 -14.19 9.87 -25.01
C ASN A 129 -14.35 11.35 -24.60
N GLY A 130 -13.26 12.10 -24.67
CA GLY A 130 -13.18 13.53 -24.30
C GLY A 130 -13.29 13.82 -22.79
N LYS A 131 -13.36 12.80 -21.95
CA LYS A 131 -13.57 12.92 -20.51
C LYS A 131 -12.28 12.95 -19.72
N VAL A 132 -12.37 13.42 -18.46
CA VAL A 132 -11.25 13.50 -17.51
C VAL A 132 -11.19 12.21 -16.71
N VAL A 133 -10.06 11.50 -16.76
CA VAL A 133 -9.80 10.34 -15.92
C VAL A 133 -8.80 10.67 -14.81
N GLY A 134 -9.11 10.30 -13.58
CA GLY A 134 -8.19 10.37 -12.45
C GLY A 134 -7.38 9.08 -12.32
N VAL A 135 -6.14 9.20 -11.88
CA VAL A 135 -5.22 8.08 -11.58
C VAL A 135 -4.31 8.45 -10.42
N ASP A 136 -3.71 7.48 -9.75
CA ASP A 136 -2.63 7.73 -8.79
C ASP A 136 -1.30 7.89 -9.52
N THR A 137 -0.56 8.96 -9.19
CA THR A 137 0.72 9.30 -9.83
C THR A 137 1.71 8.13 -9.80
N GLY A 138 2.15 7.67 -10.96
CA GLY A 138 3.14 6.60 -11.10
C GLY A 138 2.63 5.19 -10.83
N SER A 139 1.31 5.01 -10.64
CA SER A 139 0.67 3.70 -10.52
C SER A 139 0.64 2.96 -11.87
N THR A 140 0.30 1.68 -11.85
CA THR A 140 0.03 0.93 -13.09
C THR A 140 -1.23 1.43 -13.79
N GLY A 141 -2.20 1.96 -13.04
CA GLY A 141 -3.36 2.66 -13.62
C GLY A 141 -2.98 3.93 -14.39
N ASP A 142 -2.01 4.73 -13.88
CA ASP A 142 -1.47 5.90 -14.60
C ASP A 142 -0.76 5.49 -15.87
N MET A 143 0.07 4.44 -15.82
CA MET A 143 0.75 3.90 -17.01
C MET A 143 -0.26 3.40 -18.03
N TRP A 144 -1.24 2.60 -17.60
CA TRP A 144 -2.29 2.07 -18.46
C TRP A 144 -3.09 3.18 -19.14
N ALA A 145 -3.55 4.18 -18.38
CA ALA A 145 -4.30 5.31 -18.94
C ALA A 145 -3.48 6.10 -19.99
N GLY A 146 -2.18 6.30 -19.71
CA GLY A 146 -1.25 6.95 -20.66
C GLY A 146 -1.12 6.19 -21.97
N GLU A 147 -0.94 4.87 -21.89
CA GLU A 147 -0.78 3.99 -23.04
C GLU A 147 -2.06 3.89 -23.90
N HIS A 148 -3.24 3.96 -23.27
CA HIS A 148 -4.53 3.77 -23.93
C HIS A 148 -5.29 5.10 -24.18
N THR A 149 -4.65 6.26 -23.96
CA THR A 149 -5.27 7.58 -24.19
C THR A 149 -5.81 7.71 -25.61
N GLY A 150 -5.07 7.25 -26.62
CA GLY A 150 -5.49 7.31 -28.03
C GLY A 150 -6.64 6.34 -28.35
N GLU A 151 -6.63 5.15 -27.78
CA GLU A 151 -7.64 4.11 -28.00
C GLU A 151 -9.03 4.55 -27.50
N TYR A 152 -9.09 5.10 -26.28
CA TYR A 152 -10.34 5.55 -25.66
C TYR A 152 -10.58 7.06 -25.85
N SER A 153 -9.70 7.77 -26.56
CA SER A 153 -9.78 9.22 -26.79
C SER A 153 -9.97 10.00 -25.47
N LEU A 154 -9.20 9.66 -24.42
CA LEU A 154 -9.27 10.32 -23.11
C LEU A 154 -8.96 11.83 -23.28
N GLY A 155 -9.76 12.70 -22.65
CA GLY A 155 -9.58 14.15 -22.74
C GLY A 155 -8.43 14.66 -21.88
N GLU A 156 -8.35 14.21 -20.64
CA GLU A 156 -7.30 14.59 -19.68
C GLU A 156 -7.02 13.41 -18.73
N ILE A 157 -5.75 13.20 -18.36
CA ILE A 157 -5.36 12.33 -17.27
C ILE A 157 -4.95 13.20 -16.09
N ARG A 158 -5.74 13.17 -15.01
CA ARG A 158 -5.48 13.94 -13.80
C ARG A 158 -4.87 13.05 -12.73
N ARG A 159 -3.71 13.44 -12.23
CA ARG A 159 -2.88 12.65 -11.31
C ARG A 159 -3.09 13.10 -9.88
N TYR A 160 -3.24 12.12 -8.98
CA TYR A 160 -3.46 12.30 -7.55
C TYR A 160 -2.38 11.62 -6.72
N GLU A 161 -2.24 12.06 -5.47
CA GLU A 161 -1.32 11.48 -4.48
C GLU A 161 -1.98 10.37 -3.62
N GLY A 162 -3.09 9.79 -4.11
CA GLY A 162 -3.81 8.68 -3.48
C GLY A 162 -5.30 8.70 -3.71
N LEU A 163 -5.97 7.63 -3.27
CA LEU A 163 -7.38 7.35 -3.51
C LEU A 163 -8.32 8.45 -3.00
N SER A 164 -8.13 8.94 -1.77
CA SER A 164 -9.10 9.84 -1.13
C SER A 164 -9.31 11.16 -1.86
N PRO A 165 -8.28 11.93 -2.27
CA PRO A 165 -8.47 13.15 -3.04
C PRO A 165 -9.10 12.90 -4.42
N ALA A 166 -8.75 11.78 -5.08
CA ALA A 166 -9.34 11.40 -6.36
C ALA A 166 -10.85 11.12 -6.23
N MET A 167 -11.26 10.39 -5.19
CA MET A 167 -12.68 10.09 -4.95
C MET A 167 -13.49 11.34 -4.60
N LEU A 168 -12.91 12.31 -3.89
CA LEU A 168 -13.57 13.61 -3.64
C LEU A 168 -13.80 14.37 -4.95
N ASP A 169 -12.83 14.35 -5.86
CA ASP A 169 -12.95 15.00 -7.16
C ASP A 169 -13.94 14.26 -8.08
N LEU A 170 -14.00 12.93 -8.02
CA LEU A 170 -14.98 12.14 -8.75
C LEU A 170 -16.41 12.47 -8.31
N VAL A 171 -16.67 12.49 -7.00
CA VAL A 171 -17.99 12.83 -6.46
C VAL A 171 -18.38 14.27 -6.77
N ALA A 172 -17.41 15.19 -6.78
CA ALA A 172 -17.62 16.59 -7.10
C ALA A 172 -17.74 16.88 -8.63
N GLY A 173 -17.60 15.84 -9.48
CA GLY A 173 -17.66 15.99 -10.94
C GLY A 173 -16.46 16.74 -11.55
N ARG A 174 -15.33 16.80 -10.84
CA ARG A 174 -14.09 17.38 -11.35
C ARG A 174 -13.27 16.41 -12.20
N ILE A 175 -13.51 15.11 -12.05
CA ILE A 175 -13.13 14.02 -12.94
C ILE A 175 -14.38 13.21 -13.26
N ASP A 176 -14.38 12.54 -14.41
CA ASP A 176 -15.51 11.74 -14.89
C ASP A 176 -15.39 10.27 -14.48
N GLY A 177 -14.16 9.79 -14.39
CA GLY A 177 -13.85 8.41 -13.98
C GLY A 177 -12.51 8.35 -13.25
N TYR A 178 -12.30 7.24 -12.52
CA TYR A 178 -11.05 6.97 -11.83
C TYR A 178 -10.59 5.56 -12.15
N ILE A 179 -9.34 5.42 -12.63
CA ILE A 179 -8.72 4.12 -12.92
C ILE A 179 -7.75 3.80 -11.80
N SER A 180 -7.97 2.67 -11.16
CA SER A 180 -7.11 2.11 -10.11
C SER A 180 -7.44 0.64 -9.87
N ASP A 181 -6.72 0.03 -8.95
CA ASP A 181 -6.78 -1.38 -8.57
C ASP A 181 -8.20 -1.81 -8.16
N ILE A 182 -8.72 -2.84 -8.81
CA ILE A 182 -10.11 -3.27 -8.60
C ILE A 182 -10.43 -3.67 -7.16
N PRO A 183 -9.56 -4.34 -6.38
CA PRO A 183 -9.89 -4.73 -5.02
C PRO A 183 -10.07 -3.52 -4.09
N ALA A 184 -9.25 -2.49 -4.25
CA ALA A 184 -9.35 -1.25 -3.49
C ALA A 184 -10.66 -0.53 -3.80
N LEU A 185 -11.00 -0.43 -5.08
CA LEU A 185 -12.21 0.26 -5.51
C LEU A 185 -13.49 -0.49 -5.14
N LEU A 186 -13.54 -1.82 -5.27
CA LEU A 186 -14.68 -2.61 -4.80
C LEU A 186 -14.89 -2.46 -3.29
N TYR A 187 -13.79 -2.44 -2.51
CA TYR A 187 -13.86 -2.21 -1.08
C TYR A 187 -14.34 -0.78 -0.76
N TYR A 188 -13.84 0.21 -1.47
CA TYR A 188 -14.19 1.62 -1.25
C TYR A 188 -15.65 1.93 -1.54
N VAL A 189 -16.21 1.38 -2.64
CA VAL A 189 -17.58 1.72 -3.09
C VAL A 189 -18.67 0.91 -2.40
N LYS A 190 -18.36 -0.18 -1.68
CA LYS A 190 -19.34 -1.12 -1.13
C LYS A 190 -20.47 -0.46 -0.31
N ASP A 191 -20.14 0.62 0.41
CA ASP A 191 -21.09 1.37 1.25
C ASP A 191 -21.39 2.77 0.70
N LYS A 192 -21.14 3.01 -0.59
CA LYS A 192 -21.31 4.31 -1.27
C LYS A 192 -22.18 4.17 -2.51
N PRO A 193 -23.52 4.26 -2.38
CA PRO A 193 -24.45 3.99 -3.46
C PRO A 193 -24.35 4.96 -4.66
N ASN A 194 -23.69 6.09 -4.48
CA ASN A 194 -23.42 7.08 -5.53
C ASN A 194 -22.19 6.76 -6.39
N LEU A 195 -21.43 5.71 -6.06
CA LEU A 195 -20.23 5.27 -6.78
C LEU A 195 -20.37 3.81 -7.20
N LYS A 196 -19.76 3.46 -8.31
CA LYS A 196 -19.67 2.08 -8.78
C LYS A 196 -18.41 1.82 -9.58
N VAL A 197 -17.85 0.63 -9.46
CA VAL A 197 -16.91 0.08 -10.43
C VAL A 197 -17.72 -0.27 -11.68
N VAL A 198 -17.45 0.38 -12.80
CA VAL A 198 -18.23 0.24 -14.04
C VAL A 198 -17.61 -0.76 -15.00
N GLU A 199 -16.29 -0.95 -14.95
CA GLU A 199 -15.59 -1.90 -15.79
C GLU A 199 -14.33 -2.44 -15.10
N ARG A 200 -14.08 -3.75 -15.25
CA ARG A 200 -12.81 -4.39 -14.91
C ARG A 200 -11.89 -4.31 -16.12
N ILE A 201 -10.67 -3.86 -15.91
CA ILE A 201 -9.61 -3.78 -16.92
C ILE A 201 -8.63 -4.91 -16.64
N THR A 202 -8.69 -5.98 -17.43
CA THR A 202 -7.85 -7.16 -17.19
C THR A 202 -6.39 -6.84 -17.49
N THR A 203 -5.57 -6.73 -16.45
CA THR A 203 -4.14 -6.45 -16.51
C THR A 203 -3.26 -7.58 -15.98
N GLY A 204 -3.82 -8.49 -15.18
CA GLY A 204 -3.12 -9.65 -14.61
C GLY A 204 -2.02 -9.26 -13.61
N GLU A 205 -2.26 -8.23 -12.82
CA GLU A 205 -1.30 -7.68 -11.87
C GLU A 205 -1.06 -8.60 -10.68
N LYS A 206 0.14 -8.51 -10.12
CA LYS A 206 0.54 -9.22 -8.91
C LYS A 206 1.24 -8.27 -7.95
N TYR A 207 0.78 -8.23 -6.69
CA TYR A 207 1.37 -7.37 -5.67
C TYR A 207 2.44 -8.08 -4.87
N SER A 208 3.47 -7.32 -4.50
CA SER A 208 4.53 -7.82 -3.62
C SER A 208 5.12 -6.73 -2.75
N ILE A 209 5.87 -7.15 -1.73
CA ILE A 209 6.70 -6.27 -0.89
C ILE A 209 7.93 -5.86 -1.69
N MET A 210 8.21 -4.56 -1.73
CA MET A 210 9.31 -3.96 -2.47
C MET A 210 10.49 -3.63 -1.56
N PHE A 211 11.69 -3.89 -2.04
CA PHE A 211 12.96 -3.65 -1.36
C PHE A 211 13.94 -2.90 -2.25
N ASN A 212 14.99 -2.33 -1.65
CA ASN A 212 16.12 -1.86 -2.43
C ASN A 212 16.69 -3.00 -3.29
N LYS A 213 17.29 -2.64 -4.41
CA LYS A 213 17.86 -3.61 -5.36
C LYS A 213 18.86 -4.53 -4.63
N ASP A 214 18.64 -5.84 -4.80
CA ASP A 214 19.48 -6.91 -4.23
C ASP A 214 19.60 -6.90 -2.69
N ALA A 215 18.67 -6.29 -1.98
CA ALA A 215 18.66 -6.26 -0.52
C ALA A 215 18.55 -7.68 0.07
N PRO A 216 19.42 -8.09 1.00
CA PRO A 216 19.34 -9.42 1.65
C PRO A 216 17.99 -9.65 2.36
N LEU A 217 17.40 -8.61 2.93
CA LEU A 217 16.10 -8.63 3.60
C LEU A 217 14.99 -9.20 2.70
N ALA A 218 15.06 -8.96 1.38
CA ALA A 218 14.09 -9.52 0.42
C ALA A 218 14.07 -11.04 0.44
N THR A 219 15.23 -11.69 0.54
CA THR A 219 15.35 -13.16 0.61
C THR A 219 14.80 -13.70 1.94
N GLU A 220 15.10 -13.01 3.05
CA GLU A 220 14.62 -13.40 4.38
C GLU A 220 13.08 -13.30 4.45
N VAL A 221 12.52 -12.19 3.99
CA VAL A 221 11.07 -11.97 3.92
C VAL A 221 10.41 -12.95 2.96
N ASN A 222 11.02 -13.25 1.82
CA ASN A 222 10.50 -14.23 0.87
C ASN A 222 10.38 -15.65 1.48
N ALA A 223 11.35 -16.06 2.29
CA ALA A 223 11.27 -17.35 3.01
C ALA A 223 10.09 -17.35 4.00
N ILE A 224 9.90 -16.26 4.73
CA ILE A 224 8.78 -16.10 5.67
C ILE A 224 7.44 -16.13 4.93
N LEU A 225 7.31 -15.44 3.78
CA LEU A 225 6.09 -15.49 2.95
C LEU A 225 5.79 -16.92 2.49
N THR A 226 6.81 -17.70 2.16
CA THR A 226 6.66 -19.13 1.83
C THR A 226 6.02 -19.91 2.97
N ASP A 227 6.50 -19.71 4.20
CA ASP A 227 5.96 -20.40 5.38
C ASP A 227 4.53 -19.92 5.70
N LEU A 228 4.29 -18.60 5.64
CA LEU A 228 2.96 -18.01 5.86
C LEU A 228 1.90 -18.53 4.87
N LYS A 229 2.28 -18.74 3.60
CA LYS A 229 1.40 -19.36 2.60
C LYS A 229 1.10 -20.82 2.93
N LYS A 230 2.13 -21.61 3.23
CA LYS A 230 1.99 -23.04 3.59
C LYS A 230 1.13 -23.25 4.83
N GLU A 231 1.21 -22.34 5.80
CA GLU A 231 0.42 -22.35 7.02
C GLU A 231 -1.02 -21.85 6.81
N GLY A 232 -1.33 -21.28 5.64
CA GLY A 232 -2.63 -20.70 5.33
C GLY A 232 -2.88 -19.33 5.97
N PHE A 233 -1.84 -18.69 6.53
CA PHE A 233 -1.97 -17.39 7.20
C PHE A 233 -2.43 -16.30 6.24
N ILE A 234 -1.81 -16.18 5.05
CA ILE A 234 -2.19 -15.15 4.07
C ILE A 234 -3.60 -15.40 3.53
N ALA A 235 -3.98 -16.67 3.32
CA ALA A 235 -5.35 -17.01 2.94
C ALA A 235 -6.37 -16.64 4.03
N GLY A 236 -6.03 -16.80 5.30
CA GLY A 236 -6.84 -16.35 6.43
C GLY A 236 -6.99 -14.82 6.50
N LEU A 237 -5.91 -14.07 6.23
CA LEU A 237 -5.98 -12.61 6.10
C LEU A 237 -6.91 -12.19 4.96
N HIS A 238 -6.80 -12.86 3.81
CA HIS A 238 -7.68 -12.58 2.67
C HIS A 238 -9.15 -12.79 3.03
N GLU A 239 -9.49 -13.90 3.67
CA GLU A 239 -10.86 -14.17 4.12
C GLU A 239 -11.35 -13.09 5.10
N SER A 240 -10.48 -12.66 6.03
CA SER A 240 -10.82 -11.65 7.04
C SER A 240 -11.09 -10.27 6.43
N TRP A 241 -10.29 -9.85 5.45
CA TRP A 241 -10.39 -8.52 4.86
C TRP A 241 -11.36 -8.44 3.69
N PHE A 242 -11.46 -9.48 2.87
CA PHE A 242 -12.25 -9.49 1.63
C PHE A 242 -13.52 -10.37 1.73
N GLY A 243 -13.70 -11.09 2.83
CA GLY A 243 -14.91 -11.89 3.10
C GLY A 243 -15.02 -13.20 2.32
N ALA A 244 -13.99 -13.59 1.58
CA ALA A 244 -13.94 -14.82 0.81
C ALA A 244 -12.57 -15.49 0.89
N LYS A 245 -12.55 -16.82 0.83
CA LYS A 245 -11.29 -17.56 0.69
C LYS A 245 -10.73 -17.39 -0.72
N PRO A 246 -9.41 -17.19 -0.85
CA PRO A 246 -8.76 -17.16 -2.16
C PRO A 246 -8.73 -18.57 -2.76
N GLU A 247 -8.69 -18.65 -4.10
CA GLU A 247 -8.49 -19.91 -4.79
C GLU A 247 -7.05 -20.42 -4.63
N ASP A 248 -6.85 -21.73 -4.62
CA ASP A 248 -5.54 -22.38 -4.39
C ASP A 248 -4.47 -22.01 -5.43
N THR A 249 -4.89 -21.58 -6.62
CA THR A 249 -4.00 -21.20 -7.73
C THR A 249 -3.52 -19.75 -7.65
N THR A 250 -4.10 -18.94 -6.77
CA THR A 250 -3.76 -17.51 -6.65
C THR A 250 -2.42 -17.30 -5.96
N SER A 251 -1.81 -16.14 -6.21
CA SER A 251 -0.59 -15.70 -5.53
C SER A 251 -0.74 -15.62 -4.00
N THR A 252 -1.97 -15.51 -3.48
CA THR A 252 -2.26 -15.49 -2.05
C THR A 252 -1.98 -16.85 -1.39
N VAL A 253 -2.20 -17.95 -2.12
CA VAL A 253 -2.06 -19.33 -1.60
C VAL A 253 -0.81 -20.02 -2.16
N ALA A 254 -0.62 -19.95 -3.47
CA ALA A 254 0.47 -20.67 -4.13
C ALA A 254 1.84 -20.07 -3.79
N VAL A 255 2.78 -20.94 -3.37
CA VAL A 255 4.19 -20.55 -3.23
C VAL A 255 4.77 -20.32 -4.61
N MET A 256 5.40 -19.18 -4.80
CA MET A 256 5.99 -18.74 -6.06
C MET A 256 7.44 -18.34 -5.89
N ASP A 257 8.19 -18.30 -6.98
CA ASP A 257 9.55 -17.76 -6.98
C ASP A 257 9.54 -16.23 -6.81
N MET A 258 10.65 -15.69 -6.34
CA MET A 258 10.90 -14.25 -6.42
C MET A 258 10.94 -13.83 -7.88
N PRO A 259 10.26 -12.73 -8.25
CA PRO A 259 10.23 -12.28 -9.63
C PRO A 259 11.62 -11.79 -10.08
N SER A 260 11.95 -12.06 -11.34
CA SER A 260 13.16 -11.58 -12.01
C SER A 260 12.84 -11.16 -13.42
N ILE A 261 13.64 -10.24 -13.98
CA ILE A 261 13.54 -9.85 -15.39
C ILE A 261 13.90 -11.08 -16.22
N LYS A 262 13.06 -11.38 -17.20
CA LYS A 262 13.27 -12.49 -18.14
C LYS A 262 14.17 -12.09 -19.29
#